data_066a266497be19e626659b65934648ae
#
_entry.id   066a266497be19e626659b65934648ae
#
_cell.length_a   1.000
_cell.length_b   1.000
_cell.length_c   1.000
_cell.angle_alpha   90.00
_cell.angle_beta   90.00
_cell.angle_gamma   90.00
#
_symmetry.space_group_name_H-M   'P 1'
#
loop_
_entity.id
_entity.type
_entity.pdbx_description
1 polymer ?
#
loop_
_entity_poly.entity_id
_entity_poly.type
_entity_poly.pdbx_seq_one_letter_code
_entity_poly.pdbx_strand_id
1 'polypeptide(L)'
;MGLDIEMYGKEDRYLDFKEIEESLHDALFHTNNNWRSYLYLRKIRDYYLTNVEFDRDEIDKFIMDLENIKIFIPGDYDPALSELIKILSSHEIQKISIVGD
;
A
#
# COMPACT_ATOMS: atom_id res chain seq x y z
N MET A 1 -12.42 -1.08 10.06
CA MET A 1 -11.90 -2.44 9.99
C MET A 1 -11.21 -2.64 8.67
N GLY A 2 -10.05 -3.20 8.73
CA GLY A 2 -9.29 -3.47 7.54
C GLY A 2 -7.87 -2.99 7.68
N LEU A 3 -7.20 -2.81 6.56
CA LEU A 3 -5.83 -2.36 6.52
C LEU A 3 -5.83 -0.87 6.18
N ASP A 4 -5.48 -0.05 7.15
CA ASP A 4 -5.54 1.40 7.00
C ASP A 4 -4.16 1.99 6.75
N ILE A 5 -4.09 2.89 5.78
CA ILE A 5 -2.91 3.69 5.52
C ILE A 5 -3.17 5.09 6.06
N GLU A 6 -2.47 5.46 7.12
CA GLU A 6 -2.51 6.81 7.66
C GLU A 6 -1.38 7.62 7.04
N MET A 7 -1.70 8.82 6.55
CA MET A 7 -0.77 9.64 5.78
C MET A 7 -0.40 10.89 6.55
N TYR A 8 0.90 11.16 6.62
CA TYR A 8 1.46 12.28 7.37
C TYR A 8 2.35 13.13 6.48
N GLY A 9 2.26 14.44 6.67
CA GLY A 9 3.10 15.41 6.00
C GLY A 9 4.33 15.77 6.82
N LYS A 10 4.87 16.98 6.61
CA LYS A 10 6.03 17.49 7.35
C LYS A 10 5.70 17.56 8.83
N GLU A 11 6.71 17.27 9.66
CA GLU A 11 6.61 17.36 11.12
C GLU A 11 5.53 16.46 11.68
N ASP A 12 5.31 15.30 11.04
CA ASP A 12 4.32 14.30 11.45
C ASP A 12 2.89 14.84 11.50
N ARG A 13 2.60 15.85 10.67
CA ARG A 13 1.23 16.38 10.59
C ARG A 13 0.32 15.41 9.88
N TYR A 14 -0.72 14.95 10.56
CA TYR A 14 -1.70 14.06 9.97
C TYR A 14 -2.42 14.73 8.79
N LEU A 15 -2.50 14.05 7.66
CA LEU A 15 -3.15 14.56 6.44
C LEU A 15 -4.47 13.88 6.17
N ASP A 16 -4.47 12.54 6.10
CA ASP A 16 -5.65 11.77 5.70
C ASP A 16 -5.36 10.30 5.92
N PHE A 17 -6.36 9.46 5.66
CA PHE A 17 -6.15 8.01 5.65
C PHE A 17 -6.84 7.39 4.42
N LYS A 18 -6.38 6.20 4.05
CA LYS A 18 -6.97 5.42 2.95
C LYS A 18 -7.00 3.96 3.39
N GLU A 19 -8.18 3.35 3.31
CA GLU A 19 -8.31 1.93 3.60
C GLU A 19 -7.95 1.11 2.36
N ILE A 20 -7.19 0.04 2.58
CA ILE A 20 -6.99 -0.99 1.57
C ILE A 20 -8.10 -2.01 1.82
N GLU A 21 -9.05 -2.11 0.91
CA GLU A 21 -10.16 -3.04 1.03
C GLU A 21 -9.66 -4.48 0.98
N GLU A 22 -10.36 -5.37 1.68
CA GLU A 22 -9.99 -6.79 1.74
C GLU A 22 -9.90 -7.41 0.36
N SER A 23 -10.80 -7.05 -0.54
CA SER A 23 -10.79 -7.58 -1.90
C SER A 23 -9.52 -7.22 -2.66
N LEU A 24 -9.03 -5.98 -2.51
CA LEU A 24 -7.78 -5.57 -3.14
C LEU A 24 -6.61 -6.29 -2.51
N HIS A 25 -6.60 -6.42 -1.19
CA HIS A 25 -5.56 -7.16 -0.48
C HIS A 25 -5.50 -8.62 -0.95
N ASP A 26 -6.65 -9.26 -1.08
CA ASP A 26 -6.73 -10.63 -1.61
C ASP A 26 -6.17 -10.70 -3.03
N ALA A 27 -6.49 -9.72 -3.88
CA ALA A 27 -5.96 -9.69 -5.23
C ALA A 27 -4.44 -9.60 -5.24
N LEU A 28 -3.86 -8.81 -4.32
CA LEU A 28 -2.41 -8.64 -4.25
C LEU A 28 -1.69 -9.91 -3.75
N PHE A 29 -2.27 -10.61 -2.77
CA PHE A 29 -1.56 -11.64 -2.02
C PHE A 29 -2.08 -13.06 -2.23
N HIS A 30 -3.29 -13.24 -2.75
CA HIS A 30 -3.90 -14.57 -2.87
C HIS A 30 -4.18 -15.02 -4.31
N THR A 31 -3.91 -14.17 -5.31
CA THR A 31 -4.08 -14.54 -6.73
C THR A 31 -2.77 -14.90 -7.41
N ASN A 32 -1.65 -14.66 -6.74
CA ASN A 32 -0.31 -14.93 -7.29
C ASN A 32 0.69 -15.05 -6.14
N ASN A 33 1.93 -15.46 -6.46
CA ASN A 33 3.02 -15.54 -5.49
C ASN A 33 4.13 -14.53 -5.79
N ASN A 34 3.92 -13.63 -6.75
CA ASN A 34 4.97 -12.69 -7.17
C ASN A 34 5.27 -11.65 -6.12
N TRP A 35 4.30 -11.34 -5.24
CA TRP A 35 4.48 -10.38 -4.15
C TRP A 35 5.65 -10.72 -3.24
N ARG A 36 6.05 -11.99 -3.18
CA ARG A 36 7.17 -12.44 -2.34
C ARG A 36 8.50 -11.84 -2.76
N SER A 37 8.61 -11.42 -4.01
CA SER A 37 9.82 -10.82 -4.55
C SER A 37 9.92 -9.32 -4.29
N TYR A 38 8.87 -8.71 -3.75
CA TYR A 38 8.81 -7.25 -3.57
C TYR A 38 8.88 -6.91 -2.09
N LEU A 39 10.04 -6.39 -1.66
CA LEU A 39 10.38 -6.20 -0.26
C LEU A 39 9.35 -5.39 0.54
N TYR A 40 8.91 -4.26 -0.03
CA TYR A 40 7.99 -3.37 0.69
C TYR A 40 6.55 -3.86 0.63
N LEU A 41 6.13 -4.38 -0.53
CA LEU A 41 4.80 -4.96 -0.67
C LEU A 41 4.60 -6.12 0.30
N ARG A 42 5.59 -7.01 0.41
CA ARG A 42 5.43 -8.20 1.25
C ARG A 42 5.30 -7.86 2.74
N LYS A 43 5.69 -6.65 3.16
CA LYS A 43 5.56 -6.23 4.56
C LYS A 43 4.11 -6.04 4.98
N ILE A 44 3.18 -5.92 4.04
CA ILE A 44 1.76 -5.73 4.33
C ILE A 44 0.93 -6.97 4.00
N ARG A 45 1.57 -8.14 3.88
CA ARG A 45 0.89 -9.37 3.48
C ARG A 45 -0.18 -9.84 4.47
N ASP A 46 -0.04 -9.50 5.75
CA ASP A 46 -1.00 -9.90 6.77
C ASP A 46 -2.01 -8.80 6.97
N TYR A 47 -3.25 -9.06 6.57
CA TYR A 47 -4.30 -8.06 6.58
C TYR A 47 -4.65 -7.55 7.98
N TYR A 48 -4.46 -8.40 8.99
CA TYR A 48 -4.86 -8.09 10.37
C TYR A 48 -3.70 -7.68 11.27
N LEU A 49 -2.50 -8.17 11.00
CA LEU A 49 -1.35 -7.99 11.89
C LEU A 49 -0.32 -6.98 11.39
N THR A 50 -0.53 -6.43 10.19
CA THR A 50 0.40 -5.45 9.63
C THR A 50 0.47 -4.22 10.54
N ASN A 51 1.69 -3.78 10.82
CA ASN A 51 1.95 -2.56 11.58
C ASN A 51 3.34 -2.05 11.16
N VAL A 52 3.37 -1.25 10.08
CA VAL A 52 4.62 -0.76 9.52
C VAL A 52 4.53 0.73 9.22
N GLU A 53 5.69 1.39 9.22
CA GLU A 53 5.80 2.77 8.80
C GLU A 53 6.80 2.87 7.65
N PHE A 54 6.47 3.70 6.66
CA PHE A 54 7.38 3.99 5.55
C PHE A 54 7.62 5.49 5.50
N ASP A 55 8.89 5.91 5.41
CA ASP A 55 9.25 7.30 5.12
C ASP A 55 9.08 7.56 3.61
N ARG A 56 9.38 8.77 3.15
CA ARG A 56 9.17 9.12 1.73
C ARG A 56 9.94 8.21 0.78
N ASP A 57 11.18 7.90 1.09
CA ASP A 57 11.98 7.02 0.24
C ASP A 57 11.39 5.61 0.17
N GLU A 58 10.94 5.09 1.30
CA GLU A 58 10.32 3.78 1.38
C GLU A 58 8.94 3.77 0.70
N ILE A 59 8.19 4.87 0.79
CA ILE A 59 6.92 5.02 0.06
C ILE A 59 7.18 4.90 -1.44
N ASP A 60 8.21 5.55 -1.95
CA ASP A 60 8.55 5.49 -3.37
C ASP A 60 8.87 4.06 -3.80
N LYS A 61 9.58 3.32 -2.97
CA LYS A 61 9.89 1.91 -3.24
C LYS A 61 8.65 1.03 -3.16
N PHE A 62 7.77 1.31 -2.23
CA PHE A 62 6.48 0.62 -2.11
C PHE A 62 5.61 0.86 -3.36
N ILE A 63 5.59 2.10 -3.86
CA ILE A 63 4.89 2.44 -5.11
C ILE A 63 5.45 1.61 -6.27
N MET A 64 6.77 1.50 -6.37
CA MET A 64 7.39 0.67 -7.41
C MET A 64 6.94 -0.77 -7.33
N ASP A 65 6.87 -1.32 -6.10
CA ASP A 65 6.39 -2.68 -5.90
C ASP A 65 4.94 -2.84 -6.36
N LEU A 66 4.08 -1.86 -6.04
CA LEU A 66 2.68 -1.86 -6.47
C LEU A 66 2.57 -1.81 -7.99
N GLU A 67 3.39 -1.00 -8.64
CA GLU A 67 3.40 -0.92 -10.10
C GLU A 67 3.86 -2.23 -10.73
N ASN A 68 4.86 -2.89 -10.12
CA ASN A 68 5.39 -4.14 -10.64
C ASN A 68 4.43 -5.32 -10.46
N ILE A 69 3.67 -5.35 -9.36
CA ILE A 69 2.71 -6.43 -9.11
C ILE A 69 1.47 -6.32 -10.00
N LYS A 70 1.21 -5.13 -10.52
CA LYS A 70 -0.01 -4.81 -11.26
C LYS A 70 -0.30 -5.79 -12.40
N ILE A 71 0.73 -6.24 -13.11
CA ILE A 71 0.56 -7.15 -14.24
C ILE A 71 0.15 -8.56 -13.82
N PHE A 72 0.29 -8.90 -12.54
CA PHE A 72 0.02 -10.25 -12.02
C PHE A 72 -1.34 -10.36 -11.33
N ILE A 73 -2.09 -9.27 -11.21
CA ILE A 73 -3.40 -9.29 -10.55
C ILE A 73 -4.51 -9.14 -11.58
N PRO A 74 -5.76 -9.58 -11.23
CA PRO A 74 -6.89 -9.44 -12.14
C PRO A 74 -7.13 -7.99 -12.53
N GLY A 75 -7.45 -7.74 -13.81
CA GLY A 75 -7.64 -6.39 -14.34
C GLY A 75 -8.74 -5.59 -13.68
N ASP A 76 -9.71 -6.26 -13.05
CA ASP A 76 -10.80 -5.61 -12.33
C ASP A 76 -10.29 -4.72 -11.19
N TYR A 77 -9.11 -5.03 -10.64
CA TYR A 77 -8.51 -4.28 -9.54
C TYR A 77 -7.60 -3.17 -9.99
N ASP A 78 -7.38 -3.03 -11.30
CA ASP A 78 -6.50 -2.02 -11.86
C ASP A 78 -6.89 -0.58 -11.45
N PRO A 79 -8.17 -0.19 -11.51
CA PRO A 79 -8.57 1.15 -11.08
C PRO A 79 -8.26 1.43 -9.60
N ALA A 80 -8.56 0.46 -8.73
CA ALA A 80 -8.33 0.63 -7.29
C ALA A 80 -6.83 0.75 -6.99
N LEU A 81 -6.00 -0.08 -7.62
CA LEU A 81 -4.57 -0.05 -7.42
C LEU A 81 -3.95 1.24 -7.98
N SER A 82 -4.40 1.66 -9.16
CA SER A 82 -3.93 2.91 -9.77
C SER A 82 -4.28 4.12 -8.92
N GLU A 83 -5.46 4.14 -8.32
CA GLU A 83 -5.86 5.21 -7.40
C GLU A 83 -4.96 5.25 -6.18
N LEU A 84 -4.67 4.10 -5.59
CA LEU A 84 -3.78 4.01 -4.44
C LEU A 84 -2.39 4.56 -4.78
N ILE A 85 -1.84 4.15 -5.91
CA ILE A 85 -0.54 4.63 -6.39
C ILE A 85 -0.57 6.16 -6.56
N LYS A 86 -1.63 6.67 -7.14
CA LYS A 86 -1.78 8.11 -7.37
C LYS A 86 -1.80 8.88 -6.05
N ILE A 87 -2.55 8.39 -5.07
CA ILE A 87 -2.62 9.03 -3.74
C ILE A 87 -1.24 9.05 -3.10
N LEU A 88 -0.55 7.91 -3.08
CA LEU A 88 0.76 7.80 -2.44
C LEU A 88 1.85 8.60 -3.15
N SER A 89 1.63 8.95 -4.41
CA SER A 89 2.59 9.72 -5.20
C SER A 89 2.57 11.21 -4.87
N SER A 90 1.66 11.67 -4.03
CA SER A 90 1.61 13.08 -3.61
C SER A 90 2.86 13.47 -2.83
N HIS A 91 3.49 14.57 -3.23
CA HIS A 91 4.70 15.07 -2.55
C HIS A 91 4.43 15.60 -1.15
N GLU A 92 3.18 15.86 -0.80
CA GLU A 92 2.82 16.29 0.54
C GLU A 92 3.01 15.18 1.56
N ILE A 93 2.92 13.93 1.14
CA ILE A 93 3.02 12.78 2.03
C ILE A 93 4.50 12.46 2.26
N GLN A 94 4.93 12.59 3.51
CA GLN A 94 6.32 12.32 3.91
C GLN A 94 6.47 11.03 4.69
N LYS A 95 5.37 10.51 5.22
CA LYS A 95 5.37 9.27 5.99
C LYS A 95 3.99 8.63 5.88
N ILE A 96 3.95 7.31 5.84
CA ILE A 96 2.69 6.56 5.99
C ILE A 96 2.87 5.52 7.09
N SER A 97 1.75 5.25 7.78
CA SER A 97 1.66 4.17 8.76
C SER A 97 0.58 3.21 8.25
N ILE A 98 0.93 1.95 8.06
CA ILE A 98 -0.01 0.93 7.57
C ILE A 98 -0.32 -0.02 8.70
N VAL A 99 -1.57 -0.02 9.14
CA VAL A 99 -1.98 -0.75 10.33
C VAL A 99 -3.22 -1.60 10.02
N GLY A 100 -3.12 -2.89 10.36
CA GLY A 100 -4.25 -3.81 10.30
C GLY A 100 -5.04 -3.83 11.60
N ASP A 101 -6.27 -4.27 11.51
CA ASP A 101 -7.15 -4.41 12.67
C ASP A 101 -7.16 -5.84 13.20
#